data_e859d573e23712a799b5a77ab3a10bb6
#
_entry.id   e859d573e23712a799b5a77ab3a10bb6
#
_cell.length_a   1.000
_cell.length_b   1.000
_cell.length_c   1.000
_cell.angle_alpha   90.00
_cell.angle_beta   90.00
_cell.angle_gamma   90.00
#
_symmetry.space_group_name_H-M   'P 1'
#
loop_
_entity.id
_entity.type
_entity.pdbx_description
1 polymer ?
#
loop_
_entity_poly.entity_id
_entity_poly.type
_entity_poly.pdbx_seq_one_letter_code
_entity_poly.pdbx_strand_id
1 'polypeptide(L)'
;MNFSGRARPTHPVRHARPPALRRGTEQASLVRALDGYVGDLSALRLSADLPDALRDPAVEALVAARGARDVAARVARAVDGLDTALDRAHDIGQGLTPSPAAAATLARMYDRRDRLLAALREGLAQVQDVHTTLLELSARLELYGAGTAGAEVGAVGHRLDVLRQAFGQLEVAAAR
;
A
#
# COMPACT_ATOMS: atom_id res chain seq x y z
N MET A 1 -39.50 -30.12 -36.03
CA MET A 1 -38.89 -28.77 -36.06
C MET A 1 -37.93 -28.65 -34.86
N ASN A 2 -36.63 -28.86 -35.10
CA ASN A 2 -35.59 -28.84 -34.05
C ASN A 2 -34.92 -27.48 -34.06
N PHE A 3 -35.14 -26.70 -33.00
CA PHE A 3 -34.40 -25.46 -32.74
C PHE A 3 -33.14 -25.80 -31.97
N SER A 4 -32.01 -25.95 -32.66
CA SER A 4 -30.68 -26.02 -32.07
C SER A 4 -30.21 -24.61 -31.68
N GLY A 5 -30.41 -24.24 -30.43
CA GLY A 5 -29.85 -23.04 -29.86
C GLY A 5 -28.33 -23.16 -29.75
N ARG A 6 -27.57 -22.57 -30.67
CA ARG A 6 -26.11 -22.40 -30.53
C ARG A 6 -25.82 -21.41 -29.40
N ALA A 7 -25.30 -21.89 -28.28
CA ALA A 7 -24.72 -21.07 -27.25
C ALA A 7 -23.53 -20.26 -27.84
N ARG A 8 -23.61 -18.94 -27.78
CA ARG A 8 -22.48 -18.07 -28.14
C ARG A 8 -21.36 -18.27 -27.14
N PRO A 9 -20.11 -18.47 -27.58
CA PRO A 9 -18.99 -18.55 -26.66
C PRO A 9 -18.84 -17.20 -25.97
N THR A 10 -18.96 -17.17 -24.62
CA THR A 10 -18.64 -16.04 -23.80
C THR A 10 -17.11 -15.84 -23.84
N HIS A 11 -16.66 -14.82 -24.57
CA HIS A 11 -15.24 -14.43 -24.54
C HIS A 11 -14.86 -14.09 -23.10
N PRO A 12 -13.78 -14.68 -22.56
CA PRO A 12 -13.28 -14.28 -21.26
C PRO A 12 -12.91 -12.79 -21.33
N VAL A 13 -13.53 -11.99 -20.46
CA VAL A 13 -13.17 -10.58 -20.27
C VAL A 13 -11.70 -10.57 -19.86
N ARG A 14 -10.82 -10.22 -20.77
CA ARG A 14 -9.41 -9.95 -20.45
C ARG A 14 -9.42 -8.78 -19.50
N HIS A 15 -9.25 -9.04 -18.21
CA HIS A 15 -8.98 -7.99 -17.25
C HIS A 15 -7.71 -7.25 -17.72
N ALA A 16 -7.91 -6.04 -18.22
CA ALA A 16 -6.81 -5.19 -18.65
C ALA A 16 -5.84 -5.05 -17.47
N ARG A 17 -4.58 -5.39 -17.71
CA ARG A 17 -3.54 -5.23 -16.69
C ARG A 17 -3.54 -3.76 -16.25
N PRO A 18 -3.65 -3.47 -14.94
CA PRO A 18 -3.68 -2.10 -14.49
C PRO A 18 -2.45 -1.35 -15.00
N PRO A 19 -2.58 -0.07 -15.41
CA PRO A 19 -1.49 0.70 -15.95
C PRO A 19 -0.32 0.74 -14.95
N ALA A 20 0.90 0.66 -15.48
CA ALA A 20 2.11 0.76 -14.66
C ALA A 20 2.23 2.19 -14.10
N LEU A 21 2.73 2.33 -12.87
CA LEU A 21 3.02 3.62 -12.28
C LEU A 21 4.07 4.39 -13.08
N ARG A 22 3.95 5.72 -13.13
CA ARG A 22 4.94 6.60 -13.78
C ARG A 22 6.29 6.44 -13.07
N ARG A 23 7.34 6.12 -13.84
CA ARG A 23 8.68 5.95 -13.28
C ARG A 23 9.24 7.28 -12.77
N GLY A 24 10.00 7.24 -11.68
CA GLY A 24 10.64 8.43 -11.12
C GLY A 24 9.72 9.30 -10.25
N THR A 25 8.44 8.93 -10.07
CA THR A 25 7.53 9.65 -9.19
C THR A 25 7.70 9.18 -7.74
N GLU A 26 7.31 10.04 -6.79
CA GLU A 26 7.37 9.73 -5.37
C GLU A 26 6.50 8.51 -5.02
N GLN A 27 5.26 8.49 -5.50
CA GLN A 27 4.34 7.38 -5.24
C GLN A 27 4.87 6.03 -5.77
N ALA A 28 5.56 6.04 -6.91
CA ALA A 28 6.21 4.83 -7.42
C ALA A 28 7.39 4.38 -6.55
N SER A 29 8.10 5.32 -5.95
CA SER A 29 9.20 5.04 -5.00
C SER A 29 8.69 4.48 -3.68
N LEU A 30 7.58 5.01 -3.14
CA LEU A 30 6.92 4.51 -1.93
C LEU A 30 6.41 3.07 -2.12
N VAL A 31 5.76 2.77 -3.25
CA VAL A 31 5.32 1.39 -3.54
C VAL A 31 6.49 0.43 -3.68
N ARG A 32 7.60 0.86 -4.30
CA ARG A 32 8.81 0.04 -4.42
C ARG A 32 9.45 -0.23 -3.05
N ALA A 33 9.47 0.75 -2.15
CA ALA A 33 9.95 0.55 -0.80
C ALA A 33 9.09 -0.48 -0.03
N LEU A 34 7.75 -0.42 -0.20
CA LEU A 34 6.85 -1.44 0.35
C LEU A 34 7.11 -2.85 -0.23
N ASP A 35 7.40 -2.95 -1.54
CA ASP A 35 7.81 -4.22 -2.15
C ASP A 35 9.10 -4.76 -1.50
N GLY A 36 10.05 -3.89 -1.15
CA GLY A 36 11.26 -4.25 -0.39
C GLY A 36 10.90 -4.87 0.97
N TYR A 37 10.11 -4.18 1.79
CA TYR A 37 9.70 -4.70 3.11
C TYR A 37 8.90 -6.01 3.02
N VAL A 38 8.05 -6.19 2.01
CA VAL A 38 7.37 -7.48 1.77
C VAL A 38 8.38 -8.59 1.47
N GLY A 39 9.43 -8.27 0.71
CA GLY A 39 10.56 -9.19 0.45
C GLY A 39 11.30 -9.55 1.74
N ASP A 40 11.66 -8.56 2.54
CA ASP A 40 12.40 -8.74 3.81
C ASP A 40 11.59 -9.55 4.83
N LEU A 41 10.29 -9.25 5.01
CA LEU A 41 9.40 -10.03 5.87
C LEU A 41 9.21 -11.47 5.35
N SER A 42 9.21 -11.67 4.04
CA SER A 42 9.17 -13.03 3.46
C SER A 42 10.44 -13.81 3.75
N ALA A 43 11.60 -13.17 3.67
CA ALA A 43 12.89 -13.76 4.01
C ALA A 43 12.96 -14.08 5.51
N LEU A 44 12.56 -13.14 6.37
CA LEU A 44 12.52 -13.32 7.82
C LEU A 44 11.66 -14.53 8.21
N ARG A 45 10.46 -14.65 7.65
CA ARG A 45 9.56 -15.79 7.90
C ARG A 45 10.20 -17.14 7.53
N LEU A 46 11.04 -17.17 6.51
CA LEU A 46 11.71 -18.39 6.02
C LEU A 46 13.02 -18.67 6.73
N SER A 47 13.50 -17.76 7.58
CA SER A 47 14.74 -17.95 8.32
C SER A 47 14.62 -19.14 9.28
N ALA A 48 15.63 -20.02 9.23
CA ALA A 48 15.74 -21.14 10.16
C ALA A 48 16.02 -20.66 11.60
N ASP A 49 16.63 -19.48 11.73
CA ASP A 49 17.03 -18.89 13.01
C ASP A 49 15.90 -18.10 13.68
N LEU A 50 14.72 -17.96 13.01
CA LEU A 50 13.60 -17.24 13.60
C LEU A 50 13.04 -18.01 14.81
N PRO A 51 13.03 -17.41 16.02
CA PRO A 51 12.48 -18.03 17.21
C PRO A 51 11.01 -18.44 17.01
N ASP A 52 10.63 -19.63 17.55
CA ASP A 52 9.27 -20.19 17.36
C ASP A 52 8.17 -19.21 17.80
N ALA A 53 8.40 -18.44 18.87
CA ALA A 53 7.46 -17.43 19.37
C ALA A 53 7.16 -16.31 18.36
N LEU A 54 8.01 -16.09 17.37
CA LEU A 54 7.86 -15.04 16.35
C LEU A 54 7.36 -15.57 14.98
N ARG A 55 7.19 -16.89 14.83
CA ARG A 55 6.76 -17.47 13.54
C ARG A 55 5.37 -17.00 13.13
N ASP A 56 4.39 -17.07 14.03
CA ASP A 56 3.03 -16.60 13.75
C ASP A 56 2.98 -15.08 13.56
N PRO A 57 3.56 -14.24 14.44
CA PRO A 57 3.67 -12.80 14.21
C PRO A 57 4.33 -12.42 12.88
N ALA A 58 5.36 -13.14 12.43
CA ALA A 58 6.01 -12.88 11.15
C ALA A 58 5.11 -13.23 9.95
N VAL A 59 4.32 -14.30 10.05
CA VAL A 59 3.30 -14.64 9.04
C VAL A 59 2.23 -13.57 8.97
N GLU A 60 1.70 -13.12 10.12
CA GLU A 60 0.70 -12.07 10.17
C GLU A 60 1.22 -10.73 9.62
N ALA A 61 2.46 -10.36 9.97
CA ALA A 61 3.12 -9.17 9.45
C ALA A 61 3.27 -9.23 7.93
N LEU A 62 3.67 -10.36 7.37
CA LEU A 62 3.80 -10.54 5.93
C LEU A 62 2.44 -10.42 5.22
N VAL A 63 1.37 -11.00 5.79
CA VAL A 63 0.01 -10.89 5.23
C VAL A 63 -0.46 -9.44 5.26
N ALA A 64 -0.26 -8.74 6.40
CA ALA A 64 -0.62 -7.34 6.54
C ALA A 64 0.17 -6.43 5.57
N ALA A 65 1.49 -6.64 5.44
CA ALA A 65 2.34 -5.88 4.53
C ALA A 65 1.96 -6.08 3.06
N ARG A 66 1.57 -7.30 2.65
CA ARG A 66 1.06 -7.57 1.30
C ARG A 66 -0.25 -6.84 1.03
N GLY A 67 -1.19 -6.88 1.98
CA GLY A 67 -2.43 -6.11 1.89
C GLY A 67 -2.17 -4.60 1.78
N ALA A 68 -1.29 -4.07 2.62
CA ALA A 68 -0.84 -2.69 2.61
C ALA A 68 -0.24 -2.29 1.25
N ARG A 69 0.62 -3.12 0.69
CA ARG A 69 1.24 -2.92 -0.63
C ARG A 69 0.19 -2.83 -1.74
N ASP A 70 -0.82 -3.69 -1.71
CA ASP A 70 -1.87 -3.70 -2.73
C ASP A 70 -2.76 -2.44 -2.64
N VAL A 71 -3.08 -1.98 -1.44
CA VAL A 71 -3.77 -0.69 -1.21
C VAL A 71 -2.90 0.46 -1.71
N ALA A 72 -1.62 0.51 -1.30
CA ALA A 72 -0.68 1.54 -1.71
C ALA A 72 -0.54 1.63 -3.23
N ALA A 73 -0.50 0.50 -3.94
CA ALA A 73 -0.44 0.47 -5.40
C ALA A 73 -1.72 1.03 -6.05
N ARG A 74 -2.91 0.86 -5.43
CA ARG A 74 -4.16 1.48 -5.91
C ARG A 74 -4.14 2.99 -5.69
N VAL A 75 -3.73 3.42 -4.50
CA VAL A 75 -3.63 4.85 -4.15
C VAL A 75 -2.60 5.56 -5.00
N ALA A 76 -1.43 4.96 -5.23
CA ALA A 76 -0.40 5.52 -6.11
C ALA A 76 -0.92 5.76 -7.53
N ARG A 77 -1.75 4.84 -8.06
CA ARG A 77 -2.42 5.06 -9.37
C ARG A 77 -3.42 6.21 -9.34
N ALA A 78 -4.14 6.38 -8.23
CA ALA A 78 -5.04 7.54 -8.08
C ALA A 78 -4.26 8.86 -8.06
N VAL A 79 -3.10 8.89 -7.40
CA VAL A 79 -2.18 10.05 -7.42
C VAL A 79 -1.66 10.32 -8.83
N ASP A 80 -1.20 9.29 -9.56
CA ASP A 80 -0.76 9.43 -10.97
C ASP A 80 -1.89 9.99 -11.86
N GLY A 81 -3.13 9.59 -11.60
CA GLY A 81 -4.30 10.14 -12.29
C GLY A 81 -4.53 11.62 -12.01
N LEU A 82 -4.39 12.03 -10.74
CA LEU A 82 -4.48 13.44 -10.33
C LEU A 82 -3.35 14.27 -10.95
N ASP A 83 -2.10 13.78 -10.89
CA ASP A 83 -0.95 14.46 -11.50
C ASP A 83 -1.19 14.67 -13.00
N THR A 84 -1.66 13.63 -13.71
CA THR A 84 -1.96 13.73 -15.15
C THR A 84 -3.07 14.75 -15.43
N ALA A 85 -4.09 14.83 -14.59
CA ALA A 85 -5.18 15.80 -14.75
C ALA A 85 -4.72 17.23 -14.44
N LEU A 86 -3.86 17.41 -13.45
CA LEU A 86 -3.25 18.70 -13.10
C LEU A 86 -2.31 19.19 -14.21
N ASP A 87 -1.46 18.31 -14.76
CA ASP A 87 -0.58 18.63 -15.90
C ASP A 87 -1.42 19.13 -17.09
N ARG A 88 -2.48 18.42 -17.46
CA ARG A 88 -3.39 18.82 -18.55
C ARG A 88 -4.08 20.15 -18.29
N ALA A 89 -4.53 20.38 -17.05
CA ALA A 89 -5.16 21.64 -16.68
C ALA A 89 -4.18 22.81 -16.76
N HIS A 90 -2.92 22.57 -16.40
CA HIS A 90 -1.84 23.56 -16.56
C HIS A 90 -1.59 23.89 -18.04
N ASP A 91 -1.47 22.85 -18.89
CA ASP A 91 -1.21 23.02 -20.32
C ASP A 91 -2.34 23.80 -21.03
N ILE A 92 -3.61 23.49 -20.71
CA ILE A 92 -4.78 24.20 -21.26
C ILE A 92 -4.87 25.63 -20.74
N GLY A 93 -4.47 25.85 -19.47
CA GLY A 93 -4.55 27.15 -18.79
C GLY A 93 -3.39 28.10 -19.12
N GLN A 94 -2.39 27.71 -19.93
CA GLN A 94 -1.27 28.56 -20.25
C GLN A 94 -1.75 29.89 -20.91
N GLY A 95 -1.45 30.99 -20.24
CA GLY A 95 -1.83 32.34 -20.71
C GLY A 95 -3.27 32.76 -20.38
N LEU A 96 -4.04 31.93 -19.70
CA LEU A 96 -5.41 32.26 -19.27
C LEU A 96 -5.47 32.42 -17.74
N THR A 97 -6.20 33.45 -17.31
CA THR A 97 -6.55 33.57 -15.87
C THR A 97 -7.70 32.60 -15.56
N PRO A 98 -7.51 31.61 -14.67
CA PRO A 98 -8.56 30.66 -14.37
C PRO A 98 -9.76 31.36 -13.72
N SER A 99 -10.97 30.91 -14.04
CA SER A 99 -12.16 31.39 -13.32
C SER A 99 -12.08 30.97 -11.83
N PRO A 100 -12.75 31.69 -10.91
CA PRO A 100 -12.75 31.33 -9.48
C PRO A 100 -13.17 29.86 -9.22
N ALA A 101 -14.13 29.35 -9.99
CA ALA A 101 -14.58 27.96 -9.89
C ALA A 101 -13.49 26.97 -10.36
N ALA A 102 -12.78 27.28 -11.44
CA ALA A 102 -11.67 26.47 -11.92
C ALA A 102 -10.51 26.47 -10.91
N ALA A 103 -10.14 27.63 -10.37
CA ALA A 103 -9.11 27.78 -9.35
C ALA A 103 -9.45 26.95 -8.10
N ALA A 104 -10.69 27.01 -7.62
CA ALA A 104 -11.16 26.23 -6.48
C ALA A 104 -11.11 24.71 -6.76
N THR A 105 -11.38 24.29 -7.99
CA THR A 105 -11.30 22.87 -8.39
C THR A 105 -9.86 22.38 -8.40
N LEU A 106 -8.94 23.15 -8.98
CA LEU A 106 -7.51 22.83 -8.97
C LEU A 106 -6.97 22.74 -7.53
N ALA A 107 -7.32 23.69 -6.66
CA ALA A 107 -6.90 23.68 -5.26
C ALA A 107 -7.34 22.39 -4.55
N ARG A 108 -8.60 21.93 -4.76
CA ARG A 108 -9.08 20.66 -4.21
C ARG A 108 -8.32 19.44 -4.74
N MET A 109 -7.93 19.45 -6.02
CA MET A 109 -7.14 18.36 -6.60
C MET A 109 -5.75 18.28 -6.00
N TYR A 110 -5.06 19.42 -5.85
CA TYR A 110 -3.76 19.48 -5.16
C TYR A 110 -3.86 18.99 -3.72
N ASP A 111 -4.82 19.49 -2.95
CA ASP A 111 -5.04 19.10 -1.55
C ASP A 111 -5.36 17.59 -1.42
N ARG A 112 -6.16 17.03 -2.32
CA ARG A 112 -6.42 15.58 -2.36
C ARG A 112 -5.16 14.78 -2.65
N ARG A 113 -4.38 15.19 -3.65
CA ARG A 113 -3.11 14.57 -4.02
C ARG A 113 -2.15 14.54 -2.83
N ASP A 114 -1.96 15.67 -2.18
CA ASP A 114 -1.01 15.81 -1.07
C ASP A 114 -1.44 14.98 0.15
N ARG A 115 -2.75 14.91 0.45
CA ARG A 115 -3.28 14.01 1.49
C ARG A 115 -3.03 12.54 1.17
N LEU A 116 -3.23 12.10 -0.07
CA LEU A 116 -2.96 10.72 -0.47
C LEU A 116 -1.48 10.38 -0.37
N LEU A 117 -0.58 11.29 -0.77
CA LEU A 117 0.87 11.09 -0.63
C LEU A 117 1.31 11.05 0.84
N ALA A 118 0.79 11.94 1.69
CA ALA A 118 1.08 11.93 3.13
C ALA A 118 0.64 10.61 3.77
N ALA A 119 -0.54 10.11 3.43
CA ALA A 119 -1.03 8.84 3.95
C ALA A 119 -0.25 7.62 3.43
N LEU A 120 0.29 7.68 2.19
CA LEU A 120 1.21 6.65 1.69
C LEU A 120 2.53 6.63 2.45
N ARG A 121 3.11 7.80 2.77
CA ARG A 121 4.34 7.90 3.57
C ARG A 121 4.13 7.35 4.97
N GLU A 122 3.02 7.72 5.61
CA GLU A 122 2.65 7.22 6.94
C GLU A 122 2.48 5.70 6.94
N GLY A 123 1.75 5.16 5.96
CA GLY A 123 1.58 3.71 5.83
C GLY A 123 2.91 2.97 5.62
N LEU A 124 3.84 3.53 4.83
CA LEU A 124 5.19 2.96 4.68
C LEU A 124 5.96 2.95 6.00
N ALA A 125 5.92 4.05 6.76
CA ALA A 125 6.58 4.15 8.07
C ALA A 125 6.06 3.08 9.05
N GLN A 126 4.76 2.80 9.04
CA GLN A 126 4.16 1.76 9.88
C GLN A 126 4.61 0.34 9.47
N VAL A 127 4.73 0.03 8.17
CA VAL A 127 5.27 -1.26 7.71
C VAL A 127 6.74 -1.40 8.14
N GLN A 128 7.52 -0.33 8.01
CA GLN A 128 8.91 -0.28 8.46
C GLN A 128 9.01 -0.53 9.97
N ASP A 129 8.16 0.09 10.78
CA ASP A 129 8.14 -0.08 12.23
C ASP A 129 7.83 -1.52 12.65
N VAL A 130 6.85 -2.17 12.01
CA VAL A 130 6.55 -3.59 12.23
C VAL A 130 7.76 -4.46 11.89
N HIS A 131 8.39 -4.23 10.75
CA HIS A 131 9.57 -5.00 10.31
C HIS A 131 10.75 -4.84 11.30
N THR A 132 11.07 -3.60 11.67
CA THR A 132 12.15 -3.29 12.62
C THR A 132 11.90 -3.94 13.99
N THR A 133 10.64 -3.86 14.48
CA THR A 133 10.25 -4.49 15.75
C THR A 133 10.45 -6.00 15.72
N LEU A 134 10.08 -6.68 14.64
CA LEU A 134 10.29 -8.13 14.51
C LEU A 134 11.77 -8.49 14.52
N LEU A 135 12.63 -7.71 13.86
CA LEU A 135 14.08 -7.93 13.87
C LEU A 135 14.68 -7.72 15.26
N GLU A 136 14.29 -6.64 15.96
CA GLU A 136 14.76 -6.37 17.32
C GLU A 136 14.33 -7.47 18.30
N LEU A 137 13.07 -7.95 18.19
CA LEU A 137 12.59 -9.04 19.02
C LEU A 137 13.30 -10.36 18.72
N SER A 138 13.57 -10.66 17.45
CA SER A 138 14.34 -11.86 17.08
C SER A 138 15.72 -11.82 17.75
N ALA A 139 16.46 -10.71 17.61
CA ALA A 139 17.77 -10.56 18.23
C ALA A 139 17.74 -10.66 19.77
N ARG A 140 16.72 -10.08 20.42
CA ARG A 140 16.57 -10.18 21.89
C ARG A 140 16.26 -11.60 22.35
N LEU A 141 15.37 -12.32 21.65
CA LEU A 141 15.03 -13.69 22.00
C LEU A 141 16.20 -14.65 21.82
N GLU A 142 17.05 -14.43 20.83
CA GLU A 142 18.32 -15.14 20.66
C GLU A 142 19.27 -14.93 21.83
N LEU A 143 19.36 -13.67 22.35
CA LEU A 143 20.28 -13.31 23.41
C LEU A 143 19.79 -13.70 24.80
N TYR A 144 18.51 -13.55 25.12
CA TYR A 144 17.97 -13.63 26.49
C TYR A 144 16.98 -14.79 26.71
N GLY A 145 16.64 -15.56 25.65
CA GLY A 145 15.69 -16.66 25.74
C GLY A 145 14.23 -16.21 25.83
N ALA A 146 13.32 -17.18 25.75
CA ALA A 146 11.88 -16.94 25.60
C ALA A 146 11.15 -16.38 26.84
N GLY A 147 11.81 -16.16 27.97
CA GLY A 147 11.15 -15.79 29.23
C GLY A 147 10.43 -14.43 29.25
N THR A 148 10.75 -13.53 28.32
CA THR A 148 10.15 -12.18 28.19
C THR A 148 9.24 -12.03 26.97
N ALA A 149 9.09 -13.08 26.17
CA ALA A 149 8.46 -13.02 24.85
C ALA A 149 6.98 -12.59 24.84
N GLY A 150 6.20 -12.92 25.87
CA GLY A 150 4.74 -12.78 25.83
C GLY A 150 4.25 -11.32 25.70
N ALA A 151 4.80 -10.40 26.48
CA ALA A 151 4.40 -8.99 26.44
C ALA A 151 4.87 -8.29 25.15
N GLU A 152 6.07 -8.66 24.68
CA GLU A 152 6.67 -8.08 23.49
C GLU A 152 6.02 -8.57 22.18
N VAL A 153 5.62 -9.84 22.11
CA VAL A 153 4.82 -10.39 21.01
C VAL A 153 3.44 -9.71 20.94
N GLY A 154 2.83 -9.40 22.10
CA GLY A 154 1.60 -8.60 22.17
C GLY A 154 1.77 -7.19 21.56
N ALA A 155 2.93 -6.57 21.72
CA ALA A 155 3.22 -5.28 21.12
C ALA A 155 3.27 -5.33 19.58
N VAL A 156 3.75 -6.43 18.99
CA VAL A 156 3.70 -6.64 17.53
C VAL A 156 2.25 -6.75 17.05
N GLY A 157 1.40 -7.50 17.76
CA GLY A 157 -0.02 -7.62 17.45
C GLY A 157 -0.72 -6.26 17.40
N HIS A 158 -0.48 -5.41 18.41
CA HIS A 158 -1.04 -4.06 18.43
C HIS A 158 -0.59 -3.21 17.22
N ARG A 159 0.70 -3.26 16.85
CA ARG A 159 1.24 -2.52 15.68
C ARG A 159 0.63 -3.03 14.37
N LEU A 160 0.38 -4.32 14.25
CA LEU A 160 -0.30 -4.91 13.10
C LEU A 160 -1.74 -4.42 12.97
N ASP A 161 -2.46 -4.25 14.08
CA ASP A 161 -3.81 -3.70 14.09
C ASP A 161 -3.83 -2.23 13.66
N VAL A 162 -2.88 -1.42 14.16
CA VAL A 162 -2.69 -0.02 13.72
C VAL A 162 -2.40 0.03 12.21
N LEU A 163 -1.54 -0.84 11.70
CA LEU A 163 -1.22 -0.94 10.28
C LEU A 163 -2.46 -1.26 9.44
N ARG A 164 -3.24 -2.28 9.84
CA ARG A 164 -4.48 -2.67 9.14
C ARG A 164 -5.49 -1.54 9.11
N GLN A 165 -5.66 -0.83 10.24
CA GLN A 165 -6.56 0.30 10.33
C GLN A 165 -6.14 1.46 9.42
N ALA A 166 -4.86 1.82 9.40
CA ALA A 166 -4.35 2.91 8.56
C ALA A 166 -4.56 2.64 7.08
N PHE A 167 -4.25 1.43 6.61
CA PHE A 167 -4.47 1.07 5.20
C PHE A 167 -5.96 0.92 4.85
N GLY A 168 -6.81 0.50 5.77
CA GLY A 168 -8.26 0.54 5.59
C GLY A 168 -8.79 1.96 5.39
N GLN A 169 -8.32 2.92 6.20
CA GLN A 169 -8.67 4.34 6.05
C GLN A 169 -8.15 4.92 4.72
N LEU A 170 -6.94 4.56 4.32
CA LEU A 170 -6.34 5.01 3.07
C LEU A 170 -7.15 4.50 1.85
N GLU A 171 -7.62 3.26 1.88
CA GLU A 171 -8.46 2.70 0.83
C GLU A 171 -9.78 3.45 0.68
N VAL A 172 -10.44 3.77 1.80
CA VAL A 172 -11.66 4.59 1.81
C VAL A 172 -11.40 6.00 1.28
N ALA A 173 -10.26 6.62 1.64
CA ALA A 173 -9.90 7.95 1.16
C ALA A 173 -9.59 7.97 -0.35
N ALA A 174 -9.05 6.89 -0.91
CA ALA A 174 -8.78 6.78 -2.33
C ALA A 174 -10.04 6.56 -3.18
N ALA A 175 -11.08 5.94 -2.60
CA ALA A 175 -12.34 5.65 -3.28
C ALA A 175 -13.28 6.87 -3.40
N ARG A 176 -13.09 7.91 -2.58
CA ARG A 176 -13.86 9.18 -2.59
C ARG A 176 -13.24 10.21 -3.52
#